data_3b3c5a1a95caed25edfadd05aee192f0
#
_entry.id   3b3c5a1a95caed25edfadd05aee192f0
#
_cell.length_a   1.000
_cell.length_b   1.000
_cell.length_c   1.000
_cell.angle_alpha   90.00
_cell.angle_beta   90.00
_cell.angle_gamma   90.00
#
_symmetry.space_group_name_H-M   'P 1'
#
loop_
_entity.id
_entity.type
_entity.pdbx_description
1 polymer ?
#
loop_
_entity_poly.entity_id
_entity_poly.type
_entity_poly.pdbx_seq_one_letter_code
_entity_poly.pdbx_strand_id
1 'polypeptide(L)'
;MQYKWTVLTVTTVGVLMSGLDGRIMIVGLPTVASALRADAEQAIWFTQAYTIGSTVALLFIGRVSDMFGKVRVYALGFTLFTIGSLLTALSGSPDAFIAARIAQGLGSAALFANSAAIITDAFPSGELGTALGINMIAFRAGAMAGLTVSGIILAFLAWPFLFYVNVPIGIFGTLWALRRLKDTGRPLKAAPMDWPGFVTFTVFISALLLALTYAAYGLSDLWFSATLLLLSLVSLGLFVRVERLREHPLLDLRLLRIREFTGGIITQLLNSIAWSAFMLVISLYLQLAQGYTPIEAGIALLPFDVAFLVVGPVSGRLSDRFTTRPFTTAGLAVISLDLLLSSTMGVSTPYTTVALYLVIGGAGLGLFASPNMSSIMGSVPVKRRGVASAVRATFFNVGYTLSLNLVILVMTFSLPFTRITQIISSVNPAALTVAERTEFTVAINHVYLLMAVINTIAIVPSLLRGPRAAANSNTREQAEAELVTNAT
;
A
#
# COMPACT_ATOMS: atom_id res chain seq x y z
N MET A 1 27.95 -18.25 -3.99
CA MET A 1 27.05 -17.12 -4.34
C MET A 1 27.54 -15.89 -3.59
N GLN A 2 27.76 -14.75 -4.23
CA GLN A 2 28.20 -13.53 -3.52
C GLN A 2 27.12 -13.13 -2.52
N TYR A 3 27.49 -12.65 -1.34
CA TYR A 3 26.57 -12.31 -0.24
C TYR A 3 25.42 -11.40 -0.66
N LYS A 4 25.67 -10.40 -1.53
CA LYS A 4 24.66 -9.48 -2.05
C LYS A 4 23.47 -10.19 -2.72
N TRP A 5 23.72 -11.25 -3.49
CA TRP A 5 22.65 -12.01 -4.14
C TRP A 5 21.83 -12.85 -3.16
N THR A 6 22.48 -13.36 -2.09
CA THR A 6 21.77 -14.03 -1.00
C THR A 6 20.86 -13.04 -0.27
N VAL A 7 21.32 -11.81 -0.03
CA VAL A 7 20.50 -10.74 0.52
C VAL A 7 19.29 -10.48 -0.37
N LEU A 8 19.51 -10.27 -1.66
CA LEU A 8 18.43 -9.98 -2.60
C LEU A 8 17.38 -11.10 -2.63
N THR A 9 17.80 -12.35 -2.69
CA THR A 9 16.83 -13.47 -2.75
C THR A 9 16.01 -13.59 -1.47
N VAL A 10 16.62 -13.47 -0.29
CA VAL A 10 15.88 -13.54 0.99
C VAL A 10 14.90 -12.38 1.11
N THR A 11 15.34 -11.16 0.79
CA THR A 11 14.46 -9.96 0.87
C THR A 11 13.35 -10.00 -0.16
N THR A 12 13.61 -10.56 -1.34
CA THR A 12 12.62 -10.77 -2.40
C THR A 12 11.49 -11.72 -1.97
N VAL A 13 11.81 -12.80 -1.25
CA VAL A 13 10.79 -13.72 -0.70
C VAL A 13 9.87 -13.00 0.28
N GLY A 14 10.41 -12.17 1.16
CA GLY A 14 9.59 -11.42 2.13
C GLY A 14 8.63 -10.42 1.50
N VAL A 15 9.10 -9.66 0.50
CA VAL A 15 8.22 -8.68 -0.17
C VAL A 15 7.23 -9.35 -1.12
N LEU A 16 7.59 -10.48 -1.73
CA LEU A 16 6.69 -11.30 -2.54
C LEU A 16 5.53 -11.82 -1.67
N MET A 17 5.85 -12.38 -0.49
CA MET A 17 4.85 -12.86 0.47
C MET A 17 3.95 -11.71 0.95
N SER A 18 4.50 -10.54 1.27
CA SER A 18 3.72 -9.36 1.64
C SER A 18 2.82 -8.86 0.50
N GLY A 19 3.32 -8.92 -0.74
CA GLY A 19 2.55 -8.58 -1.93
C GLY A 19 1.38 -9.53 -2.17
N LEU A 20 1.61 -10.83 -2.04
CA LEU A 20 0.60 -11.88 -2.19
C LEU A 20 -0.53 -11.68 -1.15
N ASP A 21 -0.17 -11.57 0.12
CA ASP A 21 -1.14 -11.42 1.21
C ASP A 21 -1.90 -10.09 1.13
N GLY A 22 -1.25 -9.03 0.69
CA GLY A 22 -1.88 -7.71 0.54
C GLY A 22 -3.06 -7.71 -0.46
N ARG A 23 -3.12 -8.68 -1.38
CA ARG A 23 -4.21 -8.77 -2.36
C ARG A 23 -5.06 -10.05 -2.24
N ILE A 24 -4.70 -10.99 -1.39
CA ILE A 24 -5.42 -12.25 -1.23
C ILE A 24 -6.87 -12.03 -0.77
N MET A 25 -7.10 -11.01 0.06
CA MET A 25 -8.42 -10.61 0.53
C MET A 25 -9.28 -9.89 -0.51
N ILE A 26 -8.69 -9.39 -1.61
CA ILE A 26 -9.46 -8.69 -2.65
C ILE A 26 -10.50 -9.62 -3.28
N VAL A 27 -10.10 -10.84 -3.59
CA VAL A 27 -10.98 -11.88 -4.15
C VAL A 27 -11.67 -12.68 -3.04
N GLY A 28 -10.99 -12.87 -1.90
CA GLY A 28 -11.46 -13.70 -0.80
C GLY A 28 -12.51 -13.08 0.11
N LEU A 29 -12.69 -11.74 0.08
CA LEU A 29 -13.49 -11.02 1.06
C LEU A 29 -14.93 -11.55 1.19
N PRO A 30 -15.72 -11.71 0.11
CA PRO A 30 -17.09 -12.20 0.24
C PRO A 30 -17.17 -13.60 0.86
N THR A 31 -16.28 -14.49 0.43
CA THR A 31 -16.26 -15.90 0.91
C THR A 31 -15.89 -15.97 2.40
N VAL A 32 -14.87 -15.22 2.82
CA VAL A 32 -14.41 -15.19 4.23
C VAL A 32 -15.47 -14.54 5.12
N ALA A 33 -16.04 -13.41 4.70
CA ALA A 33 -17.09 -12.71 5.46
C ALA A 33 -18.31 -13.62 5.69
N SER A 34 -18.78 -14.29 4.64
CA SER A 34 -19.87 -15.25 4.72
C SER A 34 -19.54 -16.43 5.64
N ALA A 35 -18.36 -17.04 5.50
CA ALA A 35 -17.97 -18.22 6.28
C ALA A 35 -17.85 -17.90 7.79
N LEU A 36 -17.40 -16.72 8.15
CA LEU A 36 -17.29 -16.26 9.53
C LEU A 36 -18.58 -15.61 10.04
N ARG A 37 -19.64 -15.53 9.21
CA ARG A 37 -20.89 -14.82 9.52
C ARG A 37 -20.62 -13.37 9.99
N ALA A 38 -19.64 -12.74 9.36
CA ALA A 38 -19.26 -11.38 9.68
C ALA A 38 -20.36 -10.41 9.23
N ASP A 39 -20.61 -9.42 10.08
CA ASP A 39 -21.38 -8.26 9.63
C ASP A 39 -20.55 -7.36 8.70
N ALA A 40 -21.13 -6.29 8.24
CA ALA A 40 -20.46 -5.40 7.29
C ALA A 40 -19.26 -4.69 7.86
N GLU A 41 -19.40 -4.25 9.09
CA GLU A 41 -18.33 -3.57 9.79
C GLU A 41 -17.12 -4.49 9.89
N GLN A 42 -17.36 -5.71 10.37
CA GLN A 42 -16.34 -6.74 10.50
C GLN A 42 -15.70 -7.13 9.16
N ALA A 43 -16.51 -7.26 8.10
CA ALA A 43 -16.00 -7.56 6.76
C ALA A 43 -15.03 -6.46 6.24
N ILE A 44 -15.35 -5.19 6.50
CA ILE A 44 -14.46 -4.07 6.20
C ILE A 44 -13.16 -4.19 7.00
N TRP A 45 -13.27 -4.47 8.29
CA TRP A 45 -12.13 -4.62 9.18
C TRP A 45 -11.21 -5.77 8.77
N PHE A 46 -11.69 -6.81 8.09
CA PHE A 46 -10.85 -7.91 7.59
C PHE A 46 -9.72 -7.44 6.68
N THR A 47 -9.98 -6.41 5.89
CA THR A 47 -8.97 -5.81 5.00
C THR A 47 -8.22 -4.67 5.68
N GLN A 48 -8.95 -3.83 6.42
CA GLN A 48 -8.37 -2.64 7.04
C GLN A 48 -7.40 -2.96 8.19
N ALA A 49 -7.72 -3.97 9.02
CA ALA A 49 -6.92 -4.33 10.19
C ALA A 49 -5.45 -4.62 9.83
N TYR A 50 -5.22 -5.36 8.76
CA TYR A 50 -3.87 -5.59 8.22
C TYR A 50 -3.17 -4.30 7.81
N THR A 51 -3.88 -3.43 7.10
CA THR A 51 -3.31 -2.19 6.57
C THR A 51 -3.03 -1.19 7.69
N ILE A 52 -3.93 -1.07 8.68
CA ILE A 52 -3.73 -0.23 9.87
C ILE A 52 -2.52 -0.71 10.65
N GLY A 53 -2.46 -2.02 10.96
CA GLY A 53 -1.32 -2.62 11.65
C GLY A 53 -0.01 -2.34 10.91
N SER A 54 0.01 -2.49 9.60
CA SER A 54 1.18 -2.18 8.77
C SER A 54 1.52 -0.69 8.80
N THR A 55 0.53 0.21 8.62
CA THR A 55 0.75 1.66 8.55
C THR A 55 1.31 2.23 9.85
N VAL A 56 0.68 1.87 10.98
CA VAL A 56 1.11 2.30 12.32
C VAL A 56 2.53 1.82 12.62
N ALA A 57 2.81 0.55 12.29
CA ALA A 57 4.10 -0.05 12.59
C ALA A 57 5.24 0.45 11.71
N LEU A 58 4.98 0.93 10.49
CA LEU A 58 6.01 1.22 9.50
C LEU A 58 7.03 2.27 10.00
N LEU A 59 6.55 3.37 10.58
CA LEU A 59 7.42 4.42 11.14
C LEU A 59 8.20 3.92 12.36
N PHE A 60 7.51 3.17 13.22
CA PHE A 60 8.10 2.59 14.43
C PHE A 60 9.20 1.59 14.10
N ILE A 61 8.94 0.68 13.18
CA ILE A 61 9.85 -0.40 12.80
C ILE A 61 11.14 0.12 12.18
N GLY A 62 11.10 1.20 11.41
CA GLY A 62 12.32 1.83 10.91
C GLY A 62 13.28 2.17 12.05
N ARG A 63 12.76 2.78 13.12
CA ARG A 63 13.56 3.14 14.29
C ARG A 63 14.01 1.93 15.11
N VAL A 64 13.12 0.96 15.33
CA VAL A 64 13.45 -0.31 16.01
C VAL A 64 14.58 -1.03 15.28
N SER A 65 14.56 -1.00 13.95
CA SER A 65 15.59 -1.62 13.11
C SER A 65 16.95 -0.96 13.25
N ASP A 66 16.98 0.37 13.42
CA ASP A 66 18.23 1.08 13.66
C ASP A 66 18.82 0.78 15.05
N MET A 67 17.97 0.48 16.05
CA MET A 67 18.39 0.17 17.42
C MET A 67 18.81 -1.28 17.61
N PHE A 68 18.05 -2.23 17.07
CA PHE A 68 18.21 -3.66 17.33
C PHE A 68 18.87 -4.43 16.18
N GLY A 69 19.06 -3.79 15.03
CA GLY A 69 19.60 -4.40 13.82
C GLY A 69 18.49 -4.78 12.81
N LYS A 70 18.74 -4.40 11.57
CA LYS A 70 17.77 -4.55 10.46
C LYS A 70 17.43 -6.02 10.19
N VAL A 71 18.43 -6.90 10.23
CA VAL A 71 18.25 -8.34 9.95
C VAL A 71 17.45 -9.02 11.05
N ARG A 72 17.70 -8.68 12.32
CA ARG A 72 16.93 -9.25 13.44
C ARG A 72 15.47 -8.84 13.36
N VAL A 73 15.20 -7.55 13.12
CA VAL A 73 13.83 -7.04 13.00
C VAL A 73 13.15 -7.60 11.75
N TYR A 74 13.87 -7.82 10.67
CA TYR A 74 13.38 -8.48 9.47
C TYR A 74 12.97 -9.94 9.73
N ALA A 75 13.79 -10.71 10.44
CA ALA A 75 13.49 -12.09 10.81
C ALA A 75 12.29 -12.18 11.77
N LEU A 76 12.21 -11.26 12.76
CA LEU A 76 11.02 -11.11 13.62
C LEU A 76 9.78 -10.75 12.80
N GLY A 77 9.93 -9.94 11.75
CA GLY A 77 8.87 -9.63 10.80
C GLY A 77 8.30 -10.87 10.12
N PHE A 78 9.16 -11.77 9.60
CA PHE A 78 8.72 -13.05 9.06
C PHE A 78 8.00 -13.89 10.10
N THR A 79 8.56 -14.00 11.31
CA THR A 79 7.96 -14.80 12.39
C THR A 79 6.58 -14.28 12.78
N LEU A 80 6.46 -12.97 12.99
CA LEU A 80 5.19 -12.34 13.37
C LEU A 80 4.15 -12.43 12.25
N PHE A 81 4.56 -12.24 11.00
CA PHE A 81 3.70 -12.41 9.83
C PHE A 81 3.19 -13.87 9.73
N THR A 82 4.07 -14.84 9.94
CA THR A 82 3.73 -16.27 9.86
C THR A 82 2.75 -16.66 10.96
N ILE A 83 3.02 -16.23 12.19
CA ILE A 83 2.11 -16.47 13.33
C ILE A 83 0.76 -15.78 13.07
N GLY A 84 0.77 -14.53 12.63
CA GLY A 84 -0.44 -13.80 12.25
C GLY A 84 -1.24 -14.53 11.17
N SER A 85 -0.59 -15.05 10.11
CA SER A 85 -1.23 -15.84 9.06
C SER A 85 -1.84 -17.12 9.61
N LEU A 86 -1.12 -17.83 10.47
CA LEU A 86 -1.62 -19.06 11.11
C LEU A 86 -2.84 -18.77 11.99
N LEU A 87 -2.79 -17.73 12.81
CA LEU A 87 -3.91 -17.33 13.66
C LEU A 87 -5.12 -16.86 12.83
N THR A 88 -4.89 -16.17 11.72
CA THR A 88 -5.94 -15.77 10.78
C THR A 88 -6.62 -17.01 10.16
N ALA A 89 -5.84 -18.01 9.75
CA ALA A 89 -6.38 -19.25 9.20
C ALA A 89 -7.16 -20.06 10.22
N LEU A 90 -6.79 -20.02 11.50
CA LEU A 90 -7.42 -20.75 12.60
C LEU A 90 -8.56 -19.98 13.27
N SER A 91 -8.83 -18.74 12.86
CA SER A 91 -9.85 -17.91 13.51
C SER A 91 -11.26 -18.49 13.29
N GLY A 92 -12.00 -18.65 14.38
CA GLY A 92 -13.40 -19.11 14.38
C GLY A 92 -14.42 -17.98 14.56
N SER A 93 -13.95 -16.72 14.68
CA SER A 93 -14.81 -15.55 14.83
C SER A 93 -14.24 -14.34 14.07
N PRO A 94 -15.10 -13.40 13.67
CA PRO A 94 -14.66 -12.16 13.00
C PRO A 94 -13.62 -11.38 13.84
N ASP A 95 -13.83 -11.23 15.13
CA ASP A 95 -12.96 -10.44 16.00
C ASP A 95 -11.57 -11.07 16.14
N ALA A 96 -11.50 -12.42 16.28
CA ALA A 96 -10.23 -13.14 16.29
C ALA A 96 -9.49 -12.99 14.95
N PHE A 97 -10.22 -13.01 13.84
CA PHE A 97 -9.67 -12.77 12.51
C PHE A 97 -9.07 -11.36 12.40
N ILE A 98 -9.82 -10.32 12.83
CA ILE A 98 -9.36 -8.93 12.83
C ILE A 98 -8.09 -8.77 13.67
N ALA A 99 -8.08 -9.30 14.89
CA ALA A 99 -6.90 -9.24 15.77
C ALA A 99 -5.67 -9.92 15.15
N ALA A 100 -5.86 -11.09 14.55
CA ALA A 100 -4.79 -11.81 13.83
C ALA A 100 -4.28 -11.03 12.60
N ARG A 101 -5.17 -10.34 11.87
CA ARG A 101 -4.80 -9.47 10.74
C ARG A 101 -3.98 -8.27 11.17
N ILE A 102 -4.24 -7.66 12.34
CA ILE A 102 -3.39 -6.59 12.89
C ILE A 102 -1.97 -7.14 13.14
N ALA A 103 -1.84 -8.29 13.81
CA ALA A 103 -0.54 -8.90 14.07
C ALA A 103 0.22 -9.22 12.77
N GLN A 104 -0.47 -9.74 11.75
CA GLN A 104 0.09 -10.00 10.43
C GLN A 104 0.55 -8.70 9.75
N GLY A 105 -0.21 -7.61 9.87
CA GLY A 105 0.15 -6.29 9.37
C GLY A 105 1.43 -5.73 10.00
N LEU A 106 1.60 -5.89 11.32
CA LEU A 106 2.84 -5.53 12.03
C LEU A 106 4.06 -6.27 11.45
N GLY A 107 3.91 -7.58 11.20
CA GLY A 107 4.95 -8.40 10.56
C GLY A 107 5.28 -7.92 9.15
N SER A 108 4.27 -7.60 8.35
CA SER A 108 4.44 -7.08 6.98
C SER A 108 5.20 -5.75 6.96
N ALA A 109 4.91 -4.84 7.89
CA ALA A 109 5.64 -3.58 8.01
C ALA A 109 7.14 -3.82 8.25
N ALA A 110 7.49 -4.79 9.11
CA ALA A 110 8.88 -5.14 9.37
C ALA A 110 9.59 -5.71 8.14
N LEU A 111 8.91 -6.55 7.37
CA LEU A 111 9.43 -7.09 6.12
C LEU A 111 9.65 -5.99 5.08
N PHE A 112 8.65 -5.13 4.88
CA PHE A 112 8.68 -4.10 3.85
C PHE A 112 9.71 -3.00 4.15
N ALA A 113 9.73 -2.47 5.39
CA ALA A 113 10.64 -1.41 5.80
C ALA A 113 12.12 -1.85 5.71
N ASN A 114 12.42 -3.07 6.19
CA ASN A 114 13.79 -3.54 6.27
C ASN A 114 14.31 -4.12 4.95
N SER A 115 13.46 -4.63 4.06
CA SER A 115 13.88 -5.21 2.79
C SER A 115 14.76 -4.24 1.99
N ALA A 116 14.27 -3.04 1.73
CA ALA A 116 15.02 -2.02 0.99
C ALA A 116 16.29 -1.57 1.74
N ALA A 117 16.23 -1.47 3.07
CA ALA A 117 17.37 -1.07 3.89
C ALA A 117 18.51 -2.12 3.87
N ILE A 118 18.17 -3.41 3.99
CA ILE A 118 19.13 -4.52 3.96
C ILE A 118 19.77 -4.64 2.56
N ILE A 119 18.99 -4.45 1.49
CA ILE A 119 19.52 -4.40 0.11
C ILE A 119 20.50 -3.24 -0.04
N THR A 120 20.16 -2.06 0.47
CA THR A 120 21.02 -0.87 0.38
C THR A 120 22.35 -1.06 1.09
N ASP A 121 22.36 -1.78 2.21
CA ASP A 121 23.59 -2.08 2.95
C ASP A 121 24.48 -3.12 2.26
N ALA A 122 23.91 -3.96 1.38
CA ALA A 122 24.62 -5.09 0.75
C ALA A 122 25.09 -4.82 -0.68
N PHE A 123 24.49 -3.85 -1.38
CA PHE A 123 24.78 -3.56 -2.78
C PHE A 123 25.59 -2.27 -2.96
N PRO A 124 26.59 -2.25 -3.85
CA PRO A 124 27.28 -1.02 -4.22
C PRO A 124 26.32 -0.07 -4.95
N SER A 125 26.58 1.23 -4.87
CA SER A 125 25.72 2.28 -5.44
C SER A 125 25.40 2.10 -6.93
N GLY A 126 26.34 1.57 -7.72
CA GLY A 126 26.11 1.32 -9.15
C GLY A 126 25.15 0.17 -9.48
N GLU A 127 24.88 -0.74 -8.55
CA GLU A 127 23.98 -1.90 -8.74
C GLU A 127 22.70 -1.79 -7.89
N LEU A 128 22.62 -0.80 -7.01
CA LEU A 128 21.54 -0.64 -6.05
C LEU A 128 20.17 -0.45 -6.71
N GLY A 129 20.10 0.33 -7.78
CA GLY A 129 18.86 0.57 -8.53
C GLY A 129 18.30 -0.74 -9.12
N THR A 130 19.17 -1.58 -9.68
CA THR A 130 18.77 -2.89 -10.21
C THR A 130 18.24 -3.80 -9.11
N ALA A 131 18.94 -3.87 -7.96
CA ALA A 131 18.53 -4.70 -6.84
C ALA A 131 17.19 -4.29 -6.23
N LEU A 132 16.97 -3.00 -6.01
CA LEU A 132 15.69 -2.46 -5.56
C LEU A 132 14.59 -2.65 -6.61
N GLY A 133 14.93 -2.53 -7.90
CA GLY A 133 14.01 -2.81 -9.00
C GLY A 133 13.52 -4.26 -9.00
N ILE A 134 14.42 -5.24 -8.86
CA ILE A 134 14.07 -6.66 -8.74
C ILE A 134 13.16 -6.90 -7.52
N ASN A 135 13.47 -6.28 -6.39
CA ASN A 135 12.67 -6.40 -5.17
C ASN A 135 11.25 -5.84 -5.36
N MET A 136 11.10 -4.72 -6.05
CA MET A 136 9.79 -4.15 -6.37
C MET A 136 9.00 -4.99 -7.39
N ILE A 137 9.68 -5.57 -8.39
CA ILE A 137 9.06 -6.51 -9.33
C ILE A 137 8.53 -7.73 -8.58
N ALA A 138 9.30 -8.26 -7.63
CA ALA A 138 8.85 -9.40 -6.81
C ALA A 138 7.63 -9.08 -5.95
N PHE A 139 7.58 -7.88 -5.34
CA PHE A 139 6.38 -7.42 -4.62
C PHE A 139 5.15 -7.41 -5.54
N ARG A 140 5.30 -6.87 -6.76
CA ARG A 140 4.22 -6.81 -7.74
C ARG A 140 3.81 -8.18 -8.27
N ALA A 141 4.80 -9.05 -8.53
CA ALA A 141 4.53 -10.43 -8.93
C ALA A 141 3.78 -11.20 -7.83
N GLY A 142 4.17 -11.00 -6.56
CA GLY A 142 3.43 -11.52 -5.42
C GLY A 142 1.99 -11.01 -5.36
N ALA A 143 1.80 -9.71 -5.55
CA ALA A 143 0.47 -9.08 -5.57
C ALA A 143 -0.41 -9.63 -6.71
N MET A 144 0.15 -9.82 -7.90
CA MET A 144 -0.54 -10.44 -9.04
C MET A 144 -0.88 -11.91 -8.75
N ALA A 145 0.10 -12.67 -8.24
CA ALA A 145 -0.11 -14.06 -7.84
C ALA A 145 -1.20 -14.17 -6.75
N GLY A 146 -1.27 -13.22 -5.81
CA GLY A 146 -2.28 -13.18 -4.75
C GLY A 146 -3.71 -13.17 -5.28
N LEU A 147 -4.00 -12.43 -6.35
CA LEU A 147 -5.31 -12.40 -6.98
C LEU A 147 -5.69 -13.77 -7.58
N THR A 148 -4.77 -14.34 -8.38
CA THR A 148 -5.01 -15.61 -9.06
C THR A 148 -5.00 -16.79 -8.09
N VAL A 149 -4.04 -16.83 -7.17
CA VAL A 149 -3.91 -17.90 -6.16
C VAL A 149 -5.11 -17.91 -5.22
N SER A 150 -5.63 -16.73 -4.82
CA SER A 150 -6.84 -16.69 -3.99
C SER A 150 -8.06 -17.27 -4.72
N GLY A 151 -8.23 -16.94 -5.99
CA GLY A 151 -9.28 -17.53 -6.83
C GLY A 151 -9.16 -19.06 -6.94
N ILE A 152 -7.95 -19.58 -7.21
CA ILE A 152 -7.68 -21.01 -7.30
C ILE A 152 -7.94 -21.70 -5.95
N ILE A 153 -7.44 -21.16 -4.85
CA ILE A 153 -7.64 -21.71 -3.51
C ILE A 153 -9.14 -21.82 -3.22
N LEU A 154 -9.91 -20.77 -3.46
CA LEU A 154 -11.34 -20.75 -3.17
C LEU A 154 -12.17 -21.66 -4.10
N ALA A 155 -11.64 -21.99 -5.27
CA ALA A 155 -12.31 -22.95 -6.18
C ALA A 155 -12.17 -24.40 -5.71
N PHE A 156 -11.08 -24.78 -5.05
CA PHE A 156 -10.75 -26.17 -4.72
C PHE A 156 -10.59 -26.45 -3.23
N LEU A 157 -10.38 -25.43 -2.40
CA LEU A 157 -10.06 -25.54 -0.99
C LEU A 157 -10.92 -24.57 -0.14
N ALA A 158 -10.95 -24.80 1.17
CA ALA A 158 -11.62 -23.89 2.10
C ALA A 158 -10.83 -22.58 2.28
N TRP A 159 -11.53 -21.50 2.66
CA TRP A 159 -10.95 -20.16 2.83
C TRP A 159 -9.70 -20.09 3.74
N PRO A 160 -9.52 -20.90 4.81
CA PRO A 160 -8.32 -20.82 5.64
C PRO A 160 -7.02 -21.04 4.86
N PHE A 161 -7.07 -21.78 3.75
CA PHE A 161 -5.90 -22.02 2.90
C PHE A 161 -5.37 -20.75 2.23
N LEU A 162 -6.18 -19.68 2.12
CA LEU A 162 -5.71 -18.36 1.72
C LEU A 162 -4.53 -17.87 2.60
N PHE A 163 -4.56 -18.22 3.87
CA PHE A 163 -3.56 -17.81 4.85
C PHE A 163 -2.53 -18.91 5.13
N TYR A 164 -2.92 -20.18 5.09
CA TYR A 164 -1.97 -21.29 5.25
C TYR A 164 -0.86 -21.28 4.20
N VAL A 165 -1.09 -20.76 2.99
CA VAL A 165 -0.04 -20.64 1.96
C VAL A 165 1.15 -19.78 2.40
N ASN A 166 0.93 -18.82 3.28
CA ASN A 166 1.97 -17.97 3.83
C ASN A 166 2.85 -18.69 4.88
N VAL A 167 2.31 -19.71 5.56
CA VAL A 167 3.00 -20.36 6.69
C VAL A 167 4.29 -21.05 6.26
N PRO A 168 4.33 -21.94 5.25
CA PRO A 168 5.56 -22.56 4.81
C PRO A 168 6.57 -21.55 4.26
N ILE A 169 6.10 -20.51 3.54
CA ILE A 169 6.96 -19.45 3.02
C ILE A 169 7.58 -18.66 4.17
N GLY A 170 6.79 -18.32 5.18
CA GLY A 170 7.24 -17.55 6.34
C GLY A 170 8.22 -18.33 7.23
N ILE A 171 7.98 -19.62 7.48
CA ILE A 171 8.93 -20.49 8.21
C ILE A 171 10.25 -20.57 7.45
N PHE A 172 10.20 -20.86 6.16
CA PHE A 172 11.39 -20.90 5.32
C PHE A 172 12.12 -19.56 5.32
N GLY A 173 11.40 -18.44 5.12
CA GLY A 173 11.96 -17.09 5.13
C GLY A 173 12.62 -16.73 6.46
N THR A 174 11.99 -17.06 7.59
CA THR A 174 12.56 -16.85 8.93
C THR A 174 13.89 -17.60 9.09
N LEU A 175 13.88 -18.89 8.81
CA LEU A 175 15.08 -19.74 8.96
C LEU A 175 16.18 -19.30 8.00
N TRP A 176 15.84 -18.92 6.79
CA TRP A 176 16.80 -18.46 5.79
C TRP A 176 17.38 -17.10 6.15
N ALA A 177 16.56 -16.15 6.61
CA ALA A 177 17.03 -14.85 7.09
C ALA A 177 18.02 -15.01 8.26
N LEU A 178 17.65 -15.78 9.29
CA LEU A 178 18.48 -16.00 10.47
C LEU A 178 19.81 -16.69 10.17
N ARG A 179 19.84 -17.61 9.18
CA ARG A 179 21.05 -18.38 8.84
C ARG A 179 21.98 -17.68 7.86
N ARG A 180 21.45 -16.82 6.99
CA ARG A 180 22.19 -16.28 5.84
C ARG A 180 22.41 -14.78 5.86
N LEU A 181 21.51 -14.02 6.48
CA LEU A 181 21.68 -12.58 6.59
C LEU A 181 22.58 -12.24 7.78
N LYS A 182 23.35 -11.17 7.63
CA LYS A 182 24.24 -10.64 8.67
C LYS A 182 23.88 -9.17 8.89
N ASP A 183 23.76 -8.75 10.14
CA ASP A 183 23.68 -7.34 10.47
C ASP A 183 25.06 -6.69 10.17
N THR A 184 25.16 -6.04 9.02
CA THR A 184 26.39 -5.34 8.59
C THR A 184 26.46 -3.92 9.11
N GLY A 185 25.32 -3.34 9.50
CA GLY A 185 25.21 -2.04 10.14
C GLY A 185 25.61 -2.11 11.61
N ARG A 186 26.45 -1.19 12.08
CA ARG A 186 26.59 -0.97 13.53
C ARG A 186 25.27 -0.39 14.02
N PRO A 187 24.62 -1.02 15.03
CA PRO A 187 23.45 -0.42 15.66
C PRO A 187 23.82 0.99 16.07
N LEU A 188 23.05 1.98 15.65
CA LEU A 188 23.23 3.34 16.12
C LEU A 188 23.00 3.31 17.62
N LYS A 189 24.07 3.45 18.42
CA LYS A 189 23.96 3.53 19.88
C LYS A 189 22.98 4.65 20.20
N ALA A 190 21.79 4.23 20.62
CA ALA A 190 20.85 4.95 21.45
C ALA A 190 20.52 6.40 21.08
N ALA A 191 20.07 6.68 19.88
CA ALA A 191 19.15 7.79 19.76
C ALA A 191 17.81 7.35 20.38
N PRO A 192 17.28 8.07 21.37
CA PRO A 192 16.08 7.64 22.09
C PRO A 192 14.89 7.49 21.16
N MET A 193 14.01 6.53 21.47
CA MET A 193 12.76 6.32 20.76
C MET A 193 11.85 7.54 20.94
N ASP A 194 11.28 8.03 19.86
CA ASP A 194 10.26 9.09 19.93
C ASP A 194 8.88 8.51 20.22
N TRP A 195 8.68 8.09 21.48
CA TRP A 195 7.40 7.57 21.95
C TRP A 195 6.24 8.55 21.79
N PRO A 196 6.39 9.86 22.13
CA PRO A 196 5.32 10.83 21.91
C PRO A 196 4.94 10.97 20.43
N GLY A 197 5.92 11.03 19.52
CA GLY A 197 5.67 11.05 18.08
C GLY A 197 4.93 9.79 17.61
N PHE A 198 5.37 8.62 18.06
CA PHE A 198 4.70 7.35 17.73
C PHE A 198 3.26 7.29 18.24
N VAL A 199 3.02 7.62 19.51
CA VAL A 199 1.67 7.59 20.11
C VAL A 199 0.74 8.59 19.39
N THR A 200 1.19 9.83 19.20
CA THR A 200 0.37 10.86 18.52
C THR A 200 0.07 10.49 17.08
N PHE A 201 1.02 9.93 16.33
CA PHE A 201 0.79 9.43 14.98
C PHE A 201 -0.20 8.26 14.97
N THR A 202 -0.06 7.29 15.89
CA THR A 202 -0.96 6.14 16.01
C THR A 202 -2.38 6.58 16.31
N VAL A 203 -2.55 7.49 17.29
CA VAL A 203 -3.87 8.03 17.64
C VAL A 203 -4.46 8.81 16.46
N PHE A 204 -3.65 9.64 15.78
CA PHE A 204 -4.09 10.39 14.59
C PHE A 204 -4.67 9.46 13.53
N ILE A 205 -3.90 8.46 13.09
CA ILE A 205 -4.34 7.55 12.02
C ILE A 205 -5.52 6.70 12.47
N SER A 206 -5.46 6.10 13.65
CA SER A 206 -6.54 5.24 14.14
C SER A 206 -7.84 6.02 14.32
N ALA A 207 -7.79 7.21 14.92
CA ALA A 207 -8.97 8.05 15.10
C ALA A 207 -9.55 8.53 13.77
N LEU A 208 -8.69 8.88 12.79
CA LEU A 208 -9.15 9.28 11.45
C LEU A 208 -9.90 8.15 10.76
N LEU A 209 -9.36 6.94 10.81
CA LEU A 209 -9.96 5.78 10.16
C LEU A 209 -11.28 5.38 10.82
N LEU A 210 -11.31 5.36 12.14
CA LEU A 210 -12.54 5.12 12.91
C LEU A 210 -13.60 6.21 12.60
N ALA A 211 -13.20 7.48 12.55
CA ALA A 211 -14.11 8.57 12.21
C ALA A 211 -14.80 8.35 10.84
N LEU A 212 -14.03 7.97 9.82
CA LEU A 212 -14.55 7.68 8.49
C LEU A 212 -15.46 6.43 8.48
N THR A 213 -15.09 5.40 9.25
CA THR A 213 -15.88 4.18 9.37
C THR A 213 -17.25 4.48 10.03
N TYR A 214 -17.27 5.18 11.17
CA TYR A 214 -18.52 5.53 11.85
C TYR A 214 -19.36 6.56 11.07
N ALA A 215 -18.72 7.43 10.29
CA ALA A 215 -19.46 8.33 9.38
C ALA A 215 -20.27 7.56 8.32
N ALA A 216 -19.81 6.36 7.94
CA ALA A 216 -20.50 5.50 6.98
C ALA A 216 -21.71 4.76 7.59
N TYR A 217 -21.78 4.59 8.92
CA TYR A 217 -22.90 3.89 9.59
C TYR A 217 -24.19 4.71 9.66
N GLY A 218 -24.13 6.00 9.44
CA GLY A 218 -25.28 6.89 9.36
C GLY A 218 -25.32 7.97 10.42
N LEU A 219 -26.49 8.68 10.46
CA LEU A 219 -26.65 9.88 11.30
C LEU A 219 -26.58 9.61 12.81
N SER A 220 -26.90 8.39 13.28
CA SER A 220 -26.83 8.02 14.69
C SER A 220 -25.43 8.13 15.26
N ASP A 221 -24.41 7.87 14.44
CA ASP A 221 -23.02 7.83 14.86
C ASP A 221 -22.22 9.08 14.45
N LEU A 222 -22.89 10.08 13.89
CA LEU A 222 -22.25 11.29 13.38
C LEU A 222 -21.53 12.09 14.47
N TRP A 223 -22.08 12.17 15.67
CA TRP A 223 -21.44 12.84 16.81
C TRP A 223 -20.19 12.09 17.28
N PHE A 224 -20.23 10.77 17.29
CA PHE A 224 -19.07 9.94 17.62
C PHE A 224 -17.99 10.08 16.56
N SER A 225 -18.37 10.01 15.29
CA SER A 225 -17.49 10.25 14.15
C SER A 225 -16.83 11.64 14.22
N ALA A 226 -17.62 12.71 14.49
CA ALA A 226 -17.09 14.06 14.65
C ALA A 226 -16.09 14.18 15.83
N THR A 227 -16.36 13.51 16.94
CA THR A 227 -15.45 13.46 18.09
C THR A 227 -14.13 12.77 17.74
N LEU A 228 -14.18 11.65 17.03
CA LEU A 228 -13.00 10.95 16.55
C LEU A 228 -12.21 11.79 15.52
N LEU A 229 -12.90 12.51 14.65
CA LEU A 229 -12.24 13.41 13.69
C LEU A 229 -11.55 14.57 14.42
N LEU A 230 -12.18 15.14 15.44
CA LEU A 230 -11.56 16.17 16.28
C LEU A 230 -10.31 15.61 17.00
N LEU A 231 -10.42 14.43 17.59
CA LEU A 231 -9.30 13.73 18.22
C LEU A 231 -8.15 13.50 17.22
N SER A 232 -8.48 13.08 16.01
CA SER A 232 -7.50 12.92 14.92
C SER A 232 -6.80 14.23 14.58
N LEU A 233 -7.53 15.33 14.40
CA LEU A 233 -6.96 16.63 14.07
C LEU A 233 -6.08 17.17 15.21
N VAL A 234 -6.51 17.02 16.47
CA VAL A 234 -5.72 17.41 17.65
C VAL A 234 -4.44 16.57 17.71
N SER A 235 -4.56 15.25 17.52
CA SER A 235 -3.38 14.36 17.52
C SER A 235 -2.42 14.65 16.38
N LEU A 236 -2.92 15.03 15.20
CA LEU A 236 -2.07 15.47 14.08
C LEU A 236 -1.31 16.77 14.45
N GLY A 237 -1.99 17.74 15.08
CA GLY A 237 -1.37 18.97 15.56
C GLY A 237 -0.27 18.70 16.60
N LEU A 238 -0.56 17.78 17.54
CA LEU A 238 0.41 17.34 18.55
C LEU A 238 1.57 16.59 17.91
N PHE A 239 1.33 15.70 16.97
CA PHE A 239 2.35 15.00 16.21
C PHE A 239 3.30 15.99 15.52
N VAL A 240 2.77 16.93 14.74
CA VAL A 240 3.59 17.95 14.05
C VAL A 240 4.38 18.79 15.04
N ARG A 241 3.80 19.13 16.19
CA ARG A 241 4.51 19.87 17.24
C ARG A 241 5.65 19.06 17.85
N VAL A 242 5.40 17.78 18.18
CA VAL A 242 6.42 16.86 18.73
C VAL A 242 7.57 16.70 17.72
N GLU A 243 7.27 16.40 16.46
CA GLU A 243 8.27 16.21 15.40
C GLU A 243 9.15 17.46 15.15
N ARG A 244 8.59 18.67 15.35
CA ARG A 244 9.36 19.91 15.23
C ARG A 244 10.34 20.15 16.39
N LEU A 245 10.02 19.63 17.58
CA LEU A 245 10.79 19.88 18.81
C LEU A 245 11.84 18.78 19.07
N ARG A 246 11.74 17.61 18.40
CA ARG A 246 12.65 16.50 18.62
C ARG A 246 13.92 16.62 17.77
N GLU A 247 15.05 16.27 18.37
CA GLU A 247 16.33 16.17 17.66
C GLU A 247 16.35 14.99 16.68
N HIS A 248 15.66 13.90 17.05
CA HIS A 248 15.55 12.67 16.26
C HIS A 248 14.07 12.33 15.99
N PRO A 249 13.39 13.10 15.10
CA PRO A 249 11.99 12.88 14.78
C PRO A 249 11.78 11.56 14.01
N LEU A 250 10.56 10.98 14.14
CA LEU A 250 10.14 9.85 13.31
C LEU A 250 10.00 10.26 11.84
N LEU A 251 9.52 11.50 11.62
CA LEU A 251 9.27 12.07 10.31
C LEU A 251 10.04 13.40 10.19
N ASP A 252 11.14 13.41 9.42
CA ASP A 252 11.91 14.64 9.20
C ASP A 252 11.12 15.65 8.35
N LEU A 253 10.36 16.52 9.03
CA LEU A 253 9.56 17.57 8.39
C LEU A 253 10.38 18.56 7.54
N ARG A 254 11.71 18.60 7.68
CA ARG A 254 12.58 19.46 6.86
C ARG A 254 12.58 19.02 5.40
N LEU A 255 12.34 17.72 5.14
CA LEU A 255 12.22 17.19 3.78
C LEU A 255 11.01 17.81 3.05
N LEU A 256 9.95 18.16 3.77
CA LEU A 256 8.77 18.81 3.19
C LEU A 256 9.03 20.25 2.70
N ARG A 257 10.20 20.84 2.97
CA ARG A 257 10.60 22.11 2.38
C ARG A 257 11.17 21.99 0.96
N ILE A 258 11.53 20.77 0.55
CA ILE A 258 12.03 20.48 -0.80
C ILE A 258 10.81 20.35 -1.74
N ARG A 259 10.62 21.33 -2.64
CA ARG A 259 9.43 21.38 -3.53
C ARG A 259 9.21 20.11 -4.35
N GLU A 260 10.28 19.53 -4.91
CA GLU A 260 10.20 18.31 -5.70
C GLU A 260 9.77 17.12 -4.83
N PHE A 261 10.33 16.99 -3.63
CA PHE A 261 9.97 15.95 -2.65
C PHE A 261 8.50 16.09 -2.23
N THR A 262 8.11 17.28 -1.78
CA THR A 262 6.75 17.55 -1.29
C THR A 262 5.71 17.36 -2.37
N GLY A 263 5.95 17.88 -3.58
CA GLY A 263 5.09 17.65 -4.72
C GLY A 263 4.94 16.16 -5.04
N GLY A 264 6.04 15.39 -4.96
CA GLY A 264 6.04 13.94 -5.14
C GLY A 264 5.22 13.20 -4.09
N ILE A 265 5.39 13.56 -2.82
CA ILE A 265 4.68 12.94 -1.68
C ILE A 265 3.18 13.26 -1.70
N ILE A 266 2.80 14.53 -1.92
CA ILE A 266 1.38 14.93 -2.02
C ILE A 266 0.71 14.23 -3.21
N THR A 267 1.37 14.19 -4.36
CA THR A 267 0.87 13.46 -5.53
C THR A 267 0.70 11.96 -5.24
N GLN A 268 1.68 11.36 -4.53
CA GLN A 268 1.59 9.96 -4.08
C GLN A 268 0.41 9.73 -3.15
N LEU A 269 0.18 10.61 -2.18
CA LEU A 269 -0.94 10.52 -1.24
C LEU A 269 -2.27 10.58 -1.95
N LEU A 270 -2.50 11.61 -2.79
CA LEU A 270 -3.75 11.79 -3.52
C LEU A 270 -4.01 10.63 -4.50
N ASN A 271 -2.99 10.19 -5.24
CA ASN A 271 -3.12 9.01 -6.09
C ASN A 271 -3.42 7.75 -5.28
N SER A 272 -2.79 7.56 -4.11
CA SER A 272 -3.08 6.41 -3.25
C SER A 272 -4.50 6.43 -2.71
N ILE A 273 -5.03 7.59 -2.32
CA ILE A 273 -6.43 7.75 -1.92
C ILE A 273 -7.36 7.39 -3.08
N ALA A 274 -7.06 7.86 -4.28
CA ALA A 274 -7.90 7.64 -5.45
C ALA A 274 -7.86 6.21 -6.00
N TRP A 275 -6.71 5.53 -5.87
CA TRP A 275 -6.47 4.31 -6.65
C TRP A 275 -6.40 3.03 -5.84
N SER A 276 -6.07 3.10 -4.55
CA SER A 276 -5.69 1.89 -3.81
C SER A 276 -6.81 0.88 -3.65
N ALA A 277 -8.05 1.34 -3.49
CA ALA A 277 -9.22 0.47 -3.38
C ALA A 277 -9.79 0.03 -4.74
N PHE A 278 -9.29 0.55 -5.88
CA PHE A 278 -9.78 0.23 -7.21
C PHE A 278 -9.87 -1.28 -7.48
N MET A 279 -8.81 -2.02 -7.13
CA MET A 279 -8.79 -3.48 -7.32
C MET A 279 -9.84 -4.22 -6.49
N LEU A 280 -10.13 -3.75 -5.29
CA LEU A 280 -11.19 -4.31 -4.46
C LEU A 280 -12.56 -4.02 -5.08
N VAL A 281 -12.79 -2.78 -5.47
CA VAL A 281 -14.07 -2.33 -6.04
C VAL A 281 -14.40 -3.05 -7.34
N ILE A 282 -13.42 -3.18 -8.26
CA ILE A 282 -13.62 -3.91 -9.52
C ILE A 282 -13.79 -5.41 -9.31
N SER A 283 -13.10 -6.00 -8.30
CA SER A 283 -13.30 -7.40 -7.93
C SER A 283 -14.71 -7.65 -7.40
N LEU A 284 -15.22 -6.77 -6.55
CA LEU A 284 -16.60 -6.83 -6.05
C LEU A 284 -17.61 -6.65 -7.17
N TYR A 285 -17.36 -5.72 -8.11
CA TYR A 285 -18.20 -5.54 -9.29
C TYR A 285 -18.27 -6.82 -10.14
N LEU A 286 -17.14 -7.43 -10.44
CA LEU A 286 -17.11 -8.69 -11.23
C LEU A 286 -17.87 -9.82 -10.52
N GLN A 287 -17.68 -9.97 -9.20
CA GLN A 287 -18.32 -11.05 -8.43
C GLN A 287 -19.80 -10.78 -8.16
N LEU A 288 -20.16 -9.59 -7.68
CA LEU A 288 -21.50 -9.29 -7.18
C LEU A 288 -22.44 -8.75 -8.26
N ALA A 289 -21.94 -7.90 -9.16
CA ALA A 289 -22.76 -7.33 -10.23
C ALA A 289 -22.81 -8.26 -11.46
N GLN A 290 -21.67 -8.81 -11.87
CA GLN A 290 -21.59 -9.65 -13.07
C GLN A 290 -21.71 -11.17 -12.80
N GLY A 291 -21.62 -11.59 -11.51
CA GLY A 291 -21.79 -12.98 -11.12
C GLY A 291 -20.59 -13.89 -11.40
N TYR A 292 -19.39 -13.33 -11.54
CA TYR A 292 -18.15 -14.09 -11.72
C TYR A 292 -17.83 -14.90 -10.47
N THR A 293 -17.32 -16.10 -10.68
CA THR A 293 -16.70 -16.88 -9.59
C THR A 293 -15.40 -16.19 -9.12
N PRO A 294 -14.93 -16.46 -7.89
CA PRO A 294 -13.67 -15.90 -7.40
C PRO A 294 -12.47 -16.14 -8.32
N ILE A 295 -12.38 -17.32 -8.95
CA ILE A 295 -11.30 -17.65 -9.89
C ILE A 295 -11.41 -16.82 -11.18
N GLU A 296 -12.60 -16.69 -11.73
CA GLU A 296 -12.84 -15.85 -12.93
C GLU A 296 -12.53 -14.40 -12.64
N ALA A 297 -12.96 -13.87 -11.48
CA ALA A 297 -12.64 -12.52 -11.05
C ALA A 297 -11.12 -12.31 -10.87
N GLY A 298 -10.42 -13.27 -10.24
CA GLY A 298 -8.97 -13.19 -10.07
C GLY A 298 -8.21 -13.18 -11.40
N ILE A 299 -8.61 -13.99 -12.37
CA ILE A 299 -8.03 -14.03 -13.72
C ILE A 299 -8.39 -12.75 -14.50
N ALA A 300 -9.64 -12.30 -14.37
CA ALA A 300 -10.13 -11.11 -15.06
C ALA A 300 -9.39 -9.81 -14.67
N LEU A 301 -8.72 -9.78 -13.53
CA LEU A 301 -7.91 -8.62 -13.09
C LEU A 301 -6.48 -8.60 -13.66
N LEU A 302 -5.99 -9.71 -14.25
CA LEU A 302 -4.62 -9.80 -14.78
C LEU A 302 -4.25 -8.74 -15.84
N PRO A 303 -5.15 -8.31 -16.76
CA PRO A 303 -4.81 -7.29 -17.76
C PRO A 303 -4.24 -6.01 -17.17
N PHE A 304 -4.70 -5.59 -15.99
CA PHE A 304 -4.15 -4.45 -15.26
C PHE A 304 -2.68 -4.68 -14.86
N ASP A 305 -2.39 -5.79 -14.21
CA ASP A 305 -1.03 -6.06 -13.71
C ASP A 305 -0.04 -6.28 -14.86
N VAL A 306 -0.48 -6.91 -15.96
CA VAL A 306 0.33 -7.07 -17.18
C VAL A 306 0.67 -5.71 -17.78
N ALA A 307 -0.32 -4.82 -17.95
CA ALA A 307 -0.08 -3.48 -18.46
C ALA A 307 0.88 -2.67 -17.58
N PHE A 308 0.70 -2.75 -16.24
CA PHE A 308 1.59 -2.13 -15.28
C PHE A 308 3.03 -2.66 -15.37
N LEU A 309 3.22 -3.98 -15.44
CA LEU A 309 4.53 -4.61 -15.53
C LEU A 309 5.29 -4.27 -16.81
N VAL A 310 4.58 -4.02 -17.90
CA VAL A 310 5.19 -3.61 -19.17
C VAL A 310 5.52 -2.11 -19.17
N VAL A 311 4.55 -1.27 -18.81
CA VAL A 311 4.69 0.19 -18.91
C VAL A 311 5.60 0.76 -17.80
N GLY A 312 5.58 0.19 -16.59
CA GLY A 312 6.35 0.70 -15.46
C GLY A 312 7.87 0.78 -15.70
N PRO A 313 8.56 -0.29 -16.09
CA PRO A 313 9.98 -0.25 -16.42
C PRO A 313 10.31 0.65 -17.62
N VAL A 314 9.45 0.68 -18.63
CA VAL A 314 9.62 1.53 -19.82
C VAL A 314 9.55 3.01 -19.41
N SER A 315 8.53 3.40 -18.67
CA SER A 315 8.35 4.77 -18.21
C SER A 315 9.49 5.21 -17.27
N GLY A 316 9.95 4.31 -16.39
CA GLY A 316 11.11 4.54 -15.52
C GLY A 316 12.37 4.90 -16.34
N ARG A 317 12.73 4.06 -17.32
CA ARG A 317 13.90 4.31 -18.19
C ARG A 317 13.77 5.58 -18.99
N LEU A 318 12.59 5.87 -19.52
CA LEU A 318 12.34 7.08 -20.29
C LEU A 318 12.42 8.33 -19.41
N SER A 319 11.87 8.27 -18.19
CA SER A 319 11.93 9.38 -17.24
C SER A 319 13.34 9.69 -16.74
N ASP A 320 14.24 8.71 -16.73
CA ASP A 320 15.66 8.93 -16.42
C ASP A 320 16.40 9.71 -17.52
N ARG A 321 15.97 9.53 -18.78
CA ARG A 321 16.57 10.23 -19.95
C ARG A 321 16.00 11.62 -20.16
N PHE A 322 14.69 11.79 -19.92
CA PHE A 322 14.00 13.07 -20.17
C PHE A 322 13.81 13.83 -18.87
N THR A 323 12.64 13.75 -18.29
CA THR A 323 12.33 14.31 -16.96
C THR A 323 11.18 13.50 -16.36
N THR A 324 11.05 13.45 -15.05
CA THR A 324 10.01 12.67 -14.37
C THR A 324 8.62 13.31 -14.46
N ARG A 325 8.54 14.65 -14.55
CA ARG A 325 7.30 15.43 -14.50
C ARG A 325 6.28 15.07 -15.59
N PRO A 326 6.61 15.02 -16.91
CA PRO A 326 5.62 14.70 -17.93
C PRO A 326 5.07 13.28 -17.78
N PHE A 327 5.90 12.30 -17.41
CA PHE A 327 5.45 10.93 -17.22
C PHE A 327 4.51 10.79 -16.02
N THR A 328 4.84 11.40 -14.87
CA THR A 328 3.97 11.38 -13.69
C THR A 328 2.63 12.05 -13.97
N THR A 329 2.65 13.20 -14.66
CA THR A 329 1.42 13.94 -14.98
C THR A 329 0.57 13.20 -16.02
N ALA A 330 1.18 12.65 -17.08
CA ALA A 330 0.48 11.81 -18.07
C ALA A 330 -0.11 10.56 -17.42
N GLY A 331 0.65 9.89 -16.54
CA GLY A 331 0.18 8.73 -15.78
C GLY A 331 -1.08 9.04 -14.97
N LEU A 332 -1.09 10.16 -14.24
CA LEU A 332 -2.27 10.61 -13.49
C LEU A 332 -3.46 10.93 -14.41
N ALA A 333 -3.22 11.56 -15.57
CA ALA A 333 -4.29 11.86 -16.53
C ALA A 333 -4.90 10.57 -17.10
N VAL A 334 -4.07 9.55 -17.41
CA VAL A 334 -4.52 8.23 -17.88
C VAL A 334 -5.31 7.49 -16.77
N ILE A 335 -4.85 7.55 -15.51
CA ILE A 335 -5.59 6.98 -14.36
C ILE A 335 -6.94 7.69 -14.19
N SER A 336 -6.99 9.03 -14.29
CA SER A 336 -8.25 9.78 -14.20
C SER A 336 -9.21 9.39 -15.31
N LEU A 337 -8.70 9.22 -16.54
CA LEU A 337 -9.50 8.75 -17.68
C LEU A 337 -10.07 7.35 -17.42
N ASP A 338 -9.26 6.42 -16.93
CA ASP A 338 -9.71 5.07 -16.59
C ASP A 338 -10.82 5.09 -15.53
N LEU A 339 -10.64 5.86 -14.44
CA LEU A 339 -11.63 5.99 -13.39
C LEU A 339 -12.94 6.61 -13.91
N LEU A 340 -12.87 7.60 -14.81
CA LEU A 340 -14.05 8.19 -15.47
C LEU A 340 -14.74 7.17 -16.38
N LEU A 341 -13.99 6.40 -17.16
CA LEU A 341 -14.55 5.33 -17.99
C LEU A 341 -15.17 4.24 -17.12
N SER A 342 -14.50 3.83 -16.04
CA SER A 342 -15.01 2.84 -15.09
C SER A 342 -16.30 3.30 -14.40
N SER A 343 -16.51 4.60 -14.20
CA SER A 343 -17.75 5.13 -13.64
C SER A 343 -18.98 5.00 -14.58
N THR A 344 -18.80 4.59 -15.82
CA THR A 344 -19.88 4.35 -16.78
C THR A 344 -20.27 2.88 -16.91
N MET A 345 -19.64 1.97 -16.15
CA MET A 345 -19.95 0.55 -16.21
C MET A 345 -21.38 0.25 -15.74
N GLY A 346 -22.06 -0.63 -16.47
CA GLY A 346 -23.38 -1.19 -16.13
C GLY A 346 -23.29 -2.68 -15.82
N VAL A 347 -24.39 -3.27 -15.35
CA VAL A 347 -24.47 -4.71 -15.05
C VAL A 347 -24.19 -5.57 -16.29
N SER A 348 -24.52 -5.07 -17.47
CA SER A 348 -24.35 -5.78 -18.75
C SER A 348 -23.07 -5.37 -19.53
N THR A 349 -22.15 -4.63 -18.90
CA THR A 349 -20.91 -4.20 -19.58
C THR A 349 -20.08 -5.42 -19.98
N PRO A 350 -19.72 -5.59 -21.29
CA PRO A 350 -18.93 -6.73 -21.73
C PRO A 350 -17.55 -6.75 -21.05
N TYR A 351 -17.04 -7.95 -20.77
CA TYR A 351 -15.72 -8.10 -20.15
C TYR A 351 -14.60 -7.44 -20.99
N THR A 352 -14.70 -7.46 -22.32
CA THR A 352 -13.73 -6.80 -23.21
C THR A 352 -13.58 -5.30 -22.90
N THR A 353 -14.68 -4.62 -22.55
CA THR A 353 -14.66 -3.22 -22.10
C THR A 353 -13.99 -3.08 -20.75
N VAL A 354 -14.33 -3.95 -19.79
CA VAL A 354 -13.70 -3.96 -18.47
C VAL A 354 -12.19 -4.22 -18.58
N ALA A 355 -11.80 -5.20 -19.40
CA ALA A 355 -10.38 -5.52 -19.65
C ALA A 355 -9.63 -4.34 -20.29
N LEU A 356 -10.25 -3.60 -21.21
CA LEU A 356 -9.67 -2.38 -21.80
C LEU A 356 -9.43 -1.31 -20.72
N TYR A 357 -10.40 -1.08 -19.83
CA TYR A 357 -10.26 -0.12 -18.73
C TYR A 357 -9.13 -0.56 -17.78
N LEU A 358 -9.06 -1.84 -17.42
CA LEU A 358 -7.97 -2.39 -16.64
C LEU A 358 -6.59 -2.17 -17.27
N VAL A 359 -6.46 -2.34 -18.58
CA VAL A 359 -5.21 -2.06 -19.33
C VAL A 359 -4.87 -0.57 -19.27
N ILE A 360 -5.85 0.32 -19.48
CA ILE A 360 -5.65 1.79 -19.40
C ILE A 360 -5.17 2.17 -17.97
N GLY A 361 -5.85 1.68 -16.93
CA GLY A 361 -5.50 1.95 -15.54
C GLY A 361 -4.12 1.40 -15.15
N GLY A 362 -3.80 0.17 -15.57
CA GLY A 362 -2.48 -0.44 -15.36
C GLY A 362 -1.35 0.33 -16.06
N ALA A 363 -1.58 0.76 -17.29
CA ALA A 363 -0.65 1.59 -18.05
C ALA A 363 -0.47 2.97 -17.38
N GLY A 364 -1.56 3.61 -16.96
CA GLY A 364 -1.53 4.89 -16.25
C GLY A 364 -0.72 4.80 -14.94
N LEU A 365 -0.97 3.77 -14.14
CA LEU A 365 -0.22 3.56 -12.90
C LEU A 365 1.26 3.25 -13.18
N GLY A 366 1.57 2.49 -14.25
CA GLY A 366 2.93 2.24 -14.71
C GLY A 366 3.66 3.53 -15.11
N LEU A 367 2.99 4.42 -15.84
CA LEU A 367 3.52 5.73 -16.19
C LEU A 367 3.78 6.63 -14.96
N PHE A 368 2.98 6.50 -13.91
CA PHE A 368 3.08 7.31 -12.70
C PHE A 368 4.10 6.77 -11.69
N ALA A 369 3.99 5.49 -11.30
CA ALA A 369 4.61 4.96 -10.09
C ALA A 369 6.15 4.98 -10.12
N SER A 370 6.76 4.52 -11.22
CA SER A 370 8.22 4.44 -11.35
C SER A 370 8.87 5.82 -11.43
N PRO A 371 8.42 6.74 -12.31
CA PRO A 371 8.98 8.10 -12.37
C PRO A 371 8.74 8.90 -11.08
N ASN A 372 7.59 8.72 -10.41
CA ASN A 372 7.32 9.39 -9.14
C ASN A 372 8.29 8.95 -8.05
N MET A 373 8.58 7.65 -7.96
CA MET A 373 9.55 7.09 -7.03
C MET A 373 10.96 7.65 -7.30
N SER A 374 11.39 7.67 -8.58
CA SER A 374 12.68 8.23 -9.00
C SER A 374 12.80 9.71 -8.62
N SER A 375 11.75 10.51 -8.85
CA SER A 375 11.71 11.92 -8.49
C SER A 375 11.85 12.14 -6.97
N ILE A 376 11.07 11.43 -6.15
CA ILE A 376 11.13 11.54 -4.69
C ILE A 376 12.53 11.16 -4.17
N MET A 377 13.09 10.03 -4.61
CA MET A 377 14.40 9.57 -4.15
C MET A 377 15.55 10.40 -4.68
N GLY A 378 15.42 10.96 -5.88
CA GLY A 378 16.42 11.84 -6.51
C GLY A 378 16.45 13.25 -5.93
N SER A 379 15.37 13.70 -5.29
CA SER A 379 15.27 15.05 -4.72
C SER A 379 15.96 15.20 -3.35
N VAL A 380 16.43 14.11 -2.76
CA VAL A 380 17.05 14.11 -1.43
C VAL A 380 18.49 13.59 -1.45
N PRO A 381 19.39 14.08 -0.57
CA PRO A 381 20.74 13.56 -0.45
C PRO A 381 20.75 12.04 -0.16
N VAL A 382 21.79 11.35 -0.65
CA VAL A 382 21.92 9.88 -0.50
C VAL A 382 21.78 9.42 0.95
N LYS A 383 22.39 10.14 1.90
CA LYS A 383 22.31 9.86 3.35
C LYS A 383 20.89 9.93 3.91
N ARG A 384 19.95 10.64 3.27
CA ARG A 384 18.55 10.82 3.72
C ARG A 384 17.53 9.99 2.93
N ARG A 385 17.96 9.21 1.94
CA ARG A 385 17.05 8.39 1.10
C ARG A 385 16.27 7.35 1.90
N GLY A 386 16.85 6.80 2.96
CA GLY A 386 16.15 5.88 3.87
C GLY A 386 14.93 6.54 4.52
N VAL A 387 15.12 7.74 5.12
CA VAL A 387 14.04 8.54 5.72
C VAL A 387 13.01 8.93 4.66
N ALA A 388 13.44 9.38 3.49
CA ALA A 388 12.55 9.74 2.39
C ALA A 388 11.70 8.56 1.91
N SER A 389 12.26 7.35 1.86
CA SER A 389 11.53 6.12 1.53
C SER A 389 10.49 5.79 2.59
N ALA A 390 10.82 5.93 3.89
CA ALA A 390 9.88 5.70 4.97
C ALA A 390 8.72 6.70 4.92
N VAL A 391 9.00 7.99 4.73
CA VAL A 391 7.98 9.05 4.55
C VAL A 391 7.06 8.70 3.38
N ARG A 392 7.63 8.37 2.22
CA ARG A 392 6.85 7.97 1.04
C ARG A 392 5.95 6.77 1.32
N ALA A 393 6.48 5.74 1.96
CA ALA A 393 5.73 4.54 2.29
C ALA A 393 4.59 4.83 3.27
N THR A 394 4.83 5.70 4.25
CA THR A 394 3.80 6.15 5.20
C THR A 394 2.66 6.87 4.47
N PHE A 395 2.96 7.86 3.62
CA PHE A 395 1.94 8.58 2.87
C PHE A 395 1.19 7.67 1.89
N PHE A 396 1.87 6.71 1.29
CA PHE A 396 1.22 5.68 0.47
C PHE A 396 0.22 4.87 1.30
N ASN A 397 0.63 4.33 2.46
CA ASN A 397 -0.23 3.50 3.31
C ASN A 397 -1.39 4.29 3.93
N VAL A 398 -1.15 5.55 4.33
CA VAL A 398 -2.22 6.46 4.78
C VAL A 398 -3.25 6.62 3.67
N GLY A 399 -2.82 6.94 2.45
CA GLY A 399 -3.71 7.07 1.29
C GLY A 399 -4.43 5.76 0.97
N TYR A 400 -3.74 4.62 1.04
CA TYR A 400 -4.33 3.30 0.84
C TYR A 400 -5.48 3.03 1.83
N THR A 401 -5.24 3.29 3.10
CA THR A 401 -6.24 3.04 4.16
C THR A 401 -7.42 4.01 4.03
N LEU A 402 -7.16 5.29 3.74
CA LEU A 402 -8.21 6.28 3.46
C LEU A 402 -9.05 5.86 2.25
N SER A 403 -8.44 5.32 1.20
CA SER A 403 -9.13 4.84 0.00
C SER A 403 -10.21 3.81 0.33
N LEU A 404 -9.87 2.80 1.15
CA LEU A 404 -10.81 1.74 1.55
C LEU A 404 -12.02 2.30 2.32
N ASN A 405 -11.77 3.25 3.24
CA ASN A 405 -12.84 3.87 4.01
C ASN A 405 -13.75 4.76 3.16
N LEU A 406 -13.14 5.54 2.25
CA LEU A 406 -13.90 6.41 1.35
C LEU A 406 -14.80 5.62 0.40
N VAL A 407 -14.39 4.44 -0.05
CA VAL A 407 -15.25 3.57 -0.88
C VAL A 407 -16.57 3.32 -0.19
N ILE A 408 -16.53 2.88 1.05
CA ILE A 408 -17.73 2.52 1.80
C ILE A 408 -18.57 3.76 2.10
N LEU A 409 -17.93 4.83 2.57
CA LEU A 409 -18.61 6.10 2.84
C LEU A 409 -19.35 6.63 1.60
N VAL A 410 -18.74 6.53 0.41
CA VAL A 410 -19.39 7.00 -0.83
C VAL A 410 -20.52 6.08 -1.25
N MET A 411 -20.37 4.78 -1.09
CA MET A 411 -21.44 3.83 -1.38
C MET A 411 -22.68 4.09 -0.51
N THR A 412 -22.51 4.58 0.73
CA THR A 412 -23.64 4.89 1.62
C THR A 412 -24.48 6.09 1.17
N PHE A 413 -24.00 6.93 0.25
CA PHE A 413 -24.82 7.96 -0.38
C PHE A 413 -25.85 7.41 -1.37
N SER A 414 -25.63 6.20 -1.89
CA SER A 414 -26.50 5.55 -2.87
C SER A 414 -27.31 4.40 -2.27
N LEU A 415 -26.76 3.71 -1.29
CA LEU A 415 -27.34 2.51 -0.67
C LEU A 415 -27.20 2.59 0.84
N PRO A 416 -28.25 2.27 1.63
CA PRO A 416 -28.10 2.13 3.08
C PRO A 416 -26.98 1.16 3.42
N PHE A 417 -26.22 1.47 4.47
CA PHE A 417 -25.09 0.63 4.91
C PHE A 417 -25.47 -0.84 5.11
N THR A 418 -26.66 -1.11 5.68
CA THR A 418 -27.21 -2.45 5.85
C THR A 418 -27.42 -3.20 4.54
N ARG A 419 -27.74 -2.50 3.45
CA ARG A 419 -27.90 -3.10 2.12
C ARG A 419 -26.56 -3.43 1.48
N ILE A 420 -25.60 -2.50 1.57
CA ILE A 420 -24.22 -2.74 1.08
C ILE A 420 -23.67 -4.01 1.70
N THR A 421 -23.87 -4.19 2.98
CA THR A 421 -23.54 -5.32 3.85
C THR A 421 -24.15 -6.62 3.40
N GLN A 422 -25.47 -6.61 3.23
CA GLN A 422 -26.21 -7.79 2.76
C GLN A 422 -25.71 -8.25 1.39
N ILE A 423 -25.40 -7.31 0.50
CA ILE A 423 -24.90 -7.61 -0.83
C ILE A 423 -23.47 -8.18 -0.75
N ILE A 424 -22.58 -7.57 0.01
CA ILE A 424 -21.17 -8.02 0.15
C ILE A 424 -21.08 -9.39 0.85
N SER A 425 -21.95 -9.65 1.85
CA SER A 425 -21.96 -10.91 2.60
C SER A 425 -22.83 -11.99 1.96
N SER A 426 -23.44 -11.75 0.81
CA SER A 426 -24.26 -12.75 0.13
C SER A 426 -23.44 -13.98 -0.24
N VAL A 427 -23.86 -15.16 0.26
CA VAL A 427 -23.19 -16.45 0.05
C VAL A 427 -23.20 -16.86 -1.43
N ASN A 428 -24.24 -16.43 -2.15
CA ASN A 428 -24.42 -16.74 -3.57
C ASN A 428 -24.71 -15.46 -4.36
N PRO A 429 -23.68 -14.89 -5.02
CA PRO A 429 -23.85 -13.71 -5.86
C PRO A 429 -24.90 -13.91 -6.98
N ALA A 430 -25.12 -15.14 -7.42
CA ALA A 430 -26.14 -15.46 -8.43
C ALA A 430 -27.58 -15.28 -7.91
N ALA A 431 -27.79 -15.26 -6.59
CA ALA A 431 -29.08 -15.03 -5.98
C ALA A 431 -29.52 -13.56 -5.95
N LEU A 432 -28.59 -12.61 -6.24
CA LEU A 432 -28.91 -11.19 -6.32
C LEU A 432 -29.82 -10.91 -7.51
N THR A 433 -30.88 -10.16 -7.25
CA THR A 433 -31.80 -9.70 -8.30
C THR A 433 -31.12 -8.69 -9.22
N VAL A 434 -31.63 -8.53 -10.43
CA VAL A 434 -31.13 -7.52 -11.40
C VAL A 434 -31.19 -6.11 -10.79
N ALA A 435 -32.22 -5.81 -10.01
CA ALA A 435 -32.36 -4.53 -9.33
C ALA A 435 -31.21 -4.30 -8.33
N GLU A 436 -30.92 -5.26 -7.46
CA GLU A 436 -29.83 -5.18 -6.48
C GLU A 436 -28.45 -5.06 -7.14
N ARG A 437 -28.20 -5.79 -8.22
CA ARG A 437 -26.96 -5.64 -9.01
C ARG A 437 -26.84 -4.24 -9.62
N THR A 438 -27.95 -3.68 -10.10
CA THR A 438 -27.95 -2.34 -10.70
C THR A 438 -27.70 -1.27 -9.62
N GLU A 439 -28.38 -1.33 -8.49
CA GLU A 439 -28.17 -0.42 -7.36
C GLU A 439 -26.71 -0.46 -6.87
N PHE A 440 -26.15 -1.67 -6.74
CA PHE A 440 -24.76 -1.85 -6.34
C PHE A 440 -23.79 -1.27 -7.37
N THR A 441 -24.07 -1.47 -8.67
CA THR A 441 -23.25 -0.92 -9.76
C THR A 441 -23.30 0.62 -9.76
N VAL A 442 -24.45 1.23 -9.52
CA VAL A 442 -24.58 2.69 -9.40
C VAL A 442 -23.77 3.22 -8.21
N ALA A 443 -23.81 2.54 -7.06
CA ALA A 443 -23.00 2.92 -5.90
C ALA A 443 -21.49 2.86 -6.21
N ILE A 444 -21.04 1.82 -6.91
CA ILE A 444 -19.64 1.69 -7.37
C ILE A 444 -19.28 2.82 -8.35
N ASN A 445 -20.17 3.20 -9.26
CA ASN A 445 -19.91 4.26 -10.24
C ASN A 445 -19.68 5.61 -9.55
N HIS A 446 -20.40 5.93 -8.48
CA HIS A 446 -20.13 7.11 -7.66
C HIS A 446 -18.76 7.06 -6.98
N VAL A 447 -18.32 5.88 -6.54
CA VAL A 447 -16.96 5.68 -6.01
C VAL A 447 -15.92 6.01 -7.07
N TYR A 448 -16.04 5.45 -8.27
CA TYR A 448 -15.10 5.74 -9.37
C TYR A 448 -15.08 7.22 -9.73
N LEU A 449 -16.24 7.88 -9.75
CA LEU A 449 -16.32 9.31 -10.03
C LEU A 449 -15.57 10.15 -8.97
N LEU A 450 -15.77 9.87 -7.68
CA LEU A 450 -15.01 10.56 -6.63
C LEU A 450 -13.50 10.28 -6.75
N MET A 451 -13.11 9.03 -7.00
CA MET A 451 -11.71 8.65 -7.20
C MET A 451 -11.10 9.39 -8.40
N ALA A 452 -11.86 9.55 -9.50
CA ALA A 452 -11.43 10.33 -10.67
C ALA A 452 -11.18 11.80 -10.31
N VAL A 453 -12.07 12.41 -9.52
CA VAL A 453 -11.91 13.80 -9.05
C VAL A 453 -10.64 13.94 -8.20
N ILE A 454 -10.46 13.07 -7.19
CA ILE A 454 -9.27 13.12 -6.31
C ILE A 454 -7.99 12.92 -7.12
N ASN A 455 -7.96 11.97 -8.05
CA ASN A 455 -6.79 11.72 -8.88
C ASN A 455 -6.49 12.87 -9.86
N THR A 456 -7.54 13.53 -10.37
CA THR A 456 -7.39 14.73 -11.22
C THR A 456 -6.78 15.89 -10.40
N ILE A 457 -7.20 16.08 -9.15
CA ILE A 457 -6.56 17.05 -8.24
C ILE A 457 -5.07 16.73 -8.05
N ALA A 458 -4.67 15.45 -8.03
CA ALA A 458 -3.26 15.05 -7.92
C ALA A 458 -2.38 15.53 -9.09
N ILE A 459 -2.98 15.89 -10.23
CA ILE A 459 -2.27 16.47 -11.37
C ILE A 459 -1.66 17.84 -11.00
N VAL A 460 -2.36 18.63 -10.19
CA VAL A 460 -1.89 19.97 -9.78
C VAL A 460 -0.53 19.93 -9.06
N PRO A 461 -0.34 19.21 -7.95
CA PRO A 461 0.97 19.12 -7.31
C PRO A 461 2.00 18.42 -8.20
N SER A 462 1.61 17.54 -9.12
CA SER A 462 2.53 16.96 -10.11
C SER A 462 3.07 18.02 -11.08
N LEU A 463 2.23 18.94 -11.54
CA LEU A 463 2.64 20.05 -12.41
C LEU A 463 3.47 21.12 -11.67
N LEU A 464 3.17 21.35 -10.40
CA LEU A 464 3.84 22.36 -9.57
C LEU A 464 5.20 21.89 -9.02
N ARG A 465 5.62 20.63 -9.26
CA ARG A 465 6.96 20.16 -8.93
C ARG A 465 7.99 21.06 -9.58
N GLY A 466 8.99 21.49 -8.81
CA GLY A 466 10.13 22.21 -9.34
C GLY A 466 10.90 21.38 -10.41
N PRO A 467 11.75 22.01 -11.20
CA PRO A 467 12.70 21.28 -12.04
C PRO A 467 13.54 20.38 -11.11
N ARG A 468 13.89 19.18 -11.61
CA ARG A 468 14.80 18.26 -10.92
C ARG A 468 16.00 19.09 -10.47
N ALA A 469 16.25 19.17 -9.15
CA ALA A 469 17.48 19.78 -8.66
C ALA A 469 18.61 19.02 -9.37
N ALA A 470 19.24 19.69 -10.34
CA ALA A 470 20.23 19.07 -11.19
C ALA A 470 21.26 18.38 -10.30
N ALA A 471 21.86 17.31 -10.79
CA ALA A 471 22.95 16.54 -10.17
C ALA A 471 24.15 17.38 -9.64
N ASN A 472 24.04 18.70 -9.67
CA ASN A 472 24.98 19.70 -9.16
C ASN A 472 25.25 19.63 -7.64
N SER A 473 24.42 18.92 -6.85
CA SER A 473 24.76 18.70 -5.44
C SER A 473 25.87 17.65 -5.28
N ASN A 474 25.90 16.62 -6.12
CA ASN A 474 26.98 15.63 -6.10
C ASN A 474 28.28 16.23 -6.66
N THR A 475 28.20 17.13 -7.64
CA THR A 475 29.38 17.83 -8.18
C THR A 475 29.90 18.89 -7.21
N ARG A 476 29.03 19.54 -6.42
CA ARG A 476 29.46 20.47 -5.35
C ARG A 476 30.04 19.73 -4.14
N GLU A 477 29.42 18.64 -3.67
CA GLU A 477 30.00 17.83 -2.59
C GLU A 477 31.32 17.16 -3.02
N GLN A 478 31.44 16.75 -4.27
CA GLN A 478 32.71 16.23 -4.82
C GLN A 478 33.76 17.34 -4.98
N ALA A 479 33.37 18.51 -5.43
CA ALA A 479 34.26 19.67 -5.52
C ALA A 479 34.68 20.20 -4.14
N GLU A 480 33.79 20.19 -3.15
CA GLU A 480 34.13 20.53 -1.76
C GLU A 480 35.01 19.45 -1.11
N ALA A 481 34.76 18.16 -1.41
CA ALA A 481 35.61 17.06 -0.94
C ALA A 481 37.01 17.11 -1.59
N GLU A 482 37.14 17.44 -2.89
CA GLU A 482 38.41 17.63 -3.58
C GLU A 482 39.15 18.88 -3.10
N LEU A 483 38.45 19.95 -2.78
CA LEU A 483 39.07 21.17 -2.19
C LEU A 483 39.61 20.91 -0.78
N VAL A 484 38.95 20.09 0.03
CA VAL A 484 39.41 19.68 1.35
C VAL A 484 40.59 18.69 1.25
N THR A 485 40.60 17.84 0.27
CA THR A 485 41.69 16.84 0.04
C THR A 485 42.94 17.48 -0.55
N ASN A 486 42.80 18.57 -1.31
CA ASN A 486 43.93 19.32 -1.87
C ASN A 486 44.47 20.42 -0.94
N ALA A 487 43.84 20.65 0.23
CA ALA A 487 44.25 21.62 1.24
C ALA A 487 44.93 20.99 2.46
N THR A 488 45.07 19.64 2.46
CA THR A 488 45.87 18.87 3.42
C THR A 488 47.05 18.22 2.72
#